data_50a14300bc31421e8453ccdc816fe6db
#
_entry.id   50a14300bc31421e8453ccdc816fe6db
#
_cell.length_a   1.000
_cell.length_b   1.000
_cell.length_c   1.000
_cell.angle_alpha   90.00
_cell.angle_beta   90.00
_cell.angle_gamma   90.00
#
_symmetry.space_group_name_H-M   'P 1'
#
loop_
_entity.id
_entity.type
_entity.pdbx_description
1 polymer ?
#
loop_
_entity_poly.entity_id
_entity_poly.type
_entity_poly.pdbx_seq_one_letter_code
_entity_poly.pdbx_strand_id
1 'polypeptide(L)'
;MKKLIKYTLVGIAALGLYGCEDQLDRYPKDKLTPDKFFRNEQECQLYTNDFYTIFPTTVYGESADVIAKNVLTSEVLGNRTVPATAATWKWEKLRDINFFLEYSSNCKDRDVRLQYEGLARFFRAYFYFEKVKYYGDVPWVDRPLASNEEELYKGRDSRDLVMSKVIEDLDFAIEHLSPTKETYRVSEWTALALKSRVCLFEGTFRKYHGLDDADYYLAECVSAAGTFIEKSGYTIYKSGSTPYLNLFSSINAISSEIILARAFNTAIGLKHDVNGYLTGTTMGRPGLLKNVANMYLMKDGTPFTSQPGWETMQLPDESKNRDGRFAQTVRTPGYKRIDDDKESAPNLAATMTGYQLVKFLLPAKYDAYQASTSDMPLFRTAEVYLNYAEAKAELGTLTQEDLDKTIKPLRERAGVANLSLEWANANPDPYLASAETGYANVTGANKGVILEIRRERTVELLMENFRYWDIMRWKEGKRFEKPFEGLYFPGVGSYDLNSDGTDDVCIWSGTKPDTKIPVVYELGVDVKLSEGDHGYIRIHDDPNLVRTWNEERDYLYPIPTDDRVLTQGAISQNPGWDDGLKF
;
A
#
# COMPACT_ATOMS: atom_id res chain seq x y z
N MET A 1 6.74 79.49 42.41
CA MET A 1 6.84 78.63 41.19
C MET A 1 7.48 77.27 41.44
N LYS A 2 8.48 77.06 42.26
CA LYS A 2 9.11 75.71 42.47
C LYS A 2 8.26 74.67 43.23
N LYS A 3 7.24 75.06 44.00
CA LYS A 3 6.35 74.13 44.71
C LYS A 3 5.17 73.61 43.84
N LEU A 4 4.74 74.40 42.84
CA LEU A 4 3.66 74.00 41.94
C LEU A 4 4.12 72.94 40.93
N ILE A 5 5.35 72.99 40.47
CA ILE A 5 5.97 72.04 39.53
C ILE A 5 6.15 70.63 40.15
N LYS A 6 6.36 70.55 41.49
CA LYS A 6 6.47 69.24 42.16
C LYS A 6 5.18 68.44 42.25
N TYR A 7 4.04 69.13 42.42
CA TYR A 7 2.73 68.45 42.50
C TYR A 7 2.17 68.08 41.11
N THR A 8 2.55 68.80 40.07
CA THR A 8 2.18 68.49 38.69
C THR A 8 2.95 67.23 38.17
N LEU A 9 4.20 67.08 38.55
CA LEU A 9 4.99 65.89 38.18
C LEU A 9 4.55 64.61 38.94
N VAL A 10 4.08 64.70 40.18
CA VAL A 10 3.57 63.57 40.95
C VAL A 10 2.19 63.16 40.46
N GLY A 11 1.34 64.10 39.99
CA GLY A 11 0.01 63.83 39.40
C GLY A 11 0.12 63.12 38.05
N ILE A 12 1.15 63.42 37.24
CA ILE A 12 1.37 62.79 35.95
C ILE A 12 1.95 61.35 36.13
N ALA A 13 2.77 61.11 37.17
CA ALA A 13 3.29 59.80 37.49
C ALA A 13 2.23 58.82 38.06
N ALA A 14 1.20 59.34 38.73
CA ALA A 14 0.09 58.52 39.28
C ALA A 14 -1.01 58.17 38.24
N LEU A 15 -1.10 58.90 37.12
CA LEU A 15 -2.02 58.60 36.00
C LEU A 15 -1.39 57.63 34.97
N GLY A 16 -0.08 57.34 35.08
CA GLY A 16 0.63 56.38 34.20
C GLY A 16 0.57 54.92 34.64
N LEU A 17 -0.07 54.57 35.80
CA LEU A 17 -0.15 53.23 36.33
C LEU A 17 -1.53 52.54 36.19
N TYR A 18 -2.49 53.18 35.52
CA TYR A 18 -3.75 52.58 35.10
C TYR A 18 -3.78 52.53 33.57
N GLY A 19 -2.88 51.78 32.99
CA GLY A 19 -2.74 51.64 31.55
C GLY A 19 -2.54 50.20 31.14
N CYS A 20 -3.64 49.57 30.81
CA CYS A 20 -3.72 48.53 29.77
C CYS A 20 -2.90 47.27 29.99
N GLU A 21 -3.38 46.36 30.81
CA GLU A 21 -3.12 44.92 30.60
C GLU A 21 -3.71 44.42 29.27
N ASP A 22 -4.77 45.04 28.77
CA ASP A 22 -5.43 44.63 27.50
C ASP A 22 -4.74 45.09 26.22
N GLN A 23 -3.63 45.84 26.24
CA GLN A 23 -2.92 46.25 25.02
C GLN A 23 -1.64 45.48 24.69
N LEU A 24 -1.17 44.59 25.59
CA LEU A 24 0.01 43.76 25.36
C LEU A 24 -0.31 42.46 24.63
N ASP A 25 -1.59 42.08 24.60
CA ASP A 25 -2.07 40.89 23.87
C ASP A 25 -2.66 41.21 22.49
N ARG A 26 -2.23 42.30 21.84
CA ARG A 26 -2.57 42.51 20.43
C ARG A 26 -1.76 41.60 19.54
N TYR A 27 -2.29 40.40 19.26
CA TYR A 27 -1.86 39.63 18.11
C TYR A 27 -1.91 40.55 16.86
N PRO A 28 -0.91 40.47 15.96
CA PRO A 28 -0.93 41.18 14.70
C PRO A 28 -2.28 40.96 14.02
N LYS A 29 -2.96 42.01 13.54
CA LYS A 29 -4.30 41.95 12.92
C LYS A 29 -4.35 41.07 11.66
N ASP A 30 -3.20 40.66 11.15
CA ASP A 30 -2.95 39.82 10.01
C ASP A 30 -2.67 38.34 10.39
N LYS A 31 -2.61 38.01 11.68
CA LYS A 31 -2.61 36.62 12.15
C LYS A 31 -4.00 36.28 12.71
N LEU A 32 -4.66 35.34 12.07
CA LEU A 32 -5.89 34.73 12.59
C LEU A 32 -5.56 34.10 13.95
N THR A 33 -6.29 34.51 14.99
CA THR A 33 -6.17 33.91 16.32
C THR A 33 -6.93 32.59 16.37
N PRO A 34 -6.46 31.57 17.12
CA PRO A 34 -7.10 30.25 17.18
C PRO A 34 -8.61 30.29 17.45
N ASP A 35 -9.08 31.24 18.27
CA ASP A 35 -10.48 31.44 18.61
C ASP A 35 -11.39 31.88 17.44
N LYS A 36 -10.81 32.19 16.27
CA LYS A 36 -11.53 32.62 15.06
C LYS A 36 -11.61 31.53 13.99
N PHE A 37 -11.03 30.36 14.20
CA PHE A 37 -11.10 29.22 13.29
C PHE A 37 -12.31 28.32 13.59
N PHE A 38 -12.74 27.56 12.58
CA PHE A 38 -13.68 26.43 12.67
C PHE A 38 -15.08 26.77 13.20
N ARG A 39 -15.61 27.94 12.87
CA ARG A 39 -16.91 28.42 13.39
C ARG A 39 -18.13 27.82 12.69
N ASN A 40 -17.92 27.24 11.51
CA ASN A 40 -18.95 26.66 10.66
C ASN A 40 -18.39 25.53 9.80
N GLU A 41 -19.27 24.79 9.14
CA GLU A 41 -18.93 23.66 8.29
C GLU A 41 -17.89 24.01 7.22
N GLN A 42 -18.05 25.15 6.56
CA GLN A 42 -17.19 25.57 5.46
C GLN A 42 -15.73 25.80 5.91
N GLU A 43 -15.55 26.42 7.09
CA GLU A 43 -14.21 26.60 7.68
C GLU A 43 -13.59 25.26 8.11
N CYS A 44 -14.38 24.36 8.70
CA CYS A 44 -13.95 23.01 9.05
C CYS A 44 -13.53 22.23 7.79
N GLN A 45 -14.35 22.24 6.74
CA GLN A 45 -14.07 21.56 5.49
C GLN A 45 -12.80 22.10 4.81
N LEU A 46 -12.65 23.41 4.73
CA LEU A 46 -11.50 24.03 4.07
C LEU A 46 -10.19 23.61 4.73
N TYR A 47 -10.15 23.60 6.06
CA TYR A 47 -8.95 23.22 6.81
C TYR A 47 -8.66 21.72 6.69
N THR A 48 -9.67 20.87 6.89
CA THR A 48 -9.52 19.41 6.88
C THR A 48 -9.27 18.83 5.49
N ASN A 49 -9.52 19.57 4.40
CA ASN A 49 -9.14 19.16 3.05
C ASN A 49 -7.63 18.90 2.92
N ASP A 50 -6.80 19.62 3.68
CA ASP A 50 -5.34 19.40 3.66
C ASP A 50 -4.92 18.05 4.26
N PHE A 51 -5.73 17.43 5.11
CA PHE A 51 -5.44 16.13 5.70
C PHE A 51 -5.35 15.01 4.63
N TYR A 52 -6.09 15.13 3.53
CA TYR A 52 -6.06 14.16 2.42
C TYR A 52 -4.69 14.07 1.73
N THR A 53 -3.81 15.05 1.95
CA THR A 53 -2.44 15.02 1.42
C THR A 53 -1.55 13.96 2.08
N ILE A 54 -2.00 13.35 3.18
CA ILE A 54 -1.32 12.24 3.85
C ILE A 54 -1.36 10.94 3.02
N PHE A 55 -2.39 10.77 2.18
CA PHE A 55 -2.51 9.59 1.34
C PHE A 55 -1.44 9.57 0.23
N PRO A 56 -0.99 8.37 -0.19
CA PRO A 56 -0.05 8.26 -1.30
C PRO A 56 -0.61 8.88 -2.58
N THR A 57 0.27 9.44 -3.40
CA THR A 57 -0.14 10.00 -4.70
C THR A 57 -0.47 8.92 -5.71
N THR A 58 0.26 7.81 -5.69
CA THR A 58 0.03 6.66 -6.57
C THR A 58 0.28 5.37 -5.81
N VAL A 59 -0.31 4.25 -6.27
CA VAL A 59 -0.18 2.93 -5.65
C VAL A 59 0.54 1.91 -6.53
N TYR A 60 0.56 2.11 -7.85
CA TYR A 60 1.05 1.13 -8.83
C TYR A 60 2.57 0.88 -8.80
N GLY A 61 3.34 1.70 -8.10
CA GLY A 61 4.80 1.61 -8.01
C GLY A 61 5.34 0.56 -7.04
N GLU A 62 4.58 -0.48 -6.74
CA GLU A 62 4.91 -1.53 -5.77
C GLU A 62 6.31 -2.13 -6.00
N SER A 63 7.02 -2.38 -4.90
CA SER A 63 8.36 -2.96 -4.90
C SER A 63 8.45 -3.98 -3.76
N ALA A 64 8.40 -5.25 -4.13
CA ALA A 64 8.47 -6.38 -3.21
C ALA A 64 8.91 -7.65 -3.98
N ASP A 65 8.53 -8.84 -3.49
CA ASP A 65 8.77 -10.13 -4.16
C ASP A 65 7.75 -10.44 -5.28
N VAL A 66 7.05 -9.45 -5.79
CA VAL A 66 5.97 -9.62 -6.80
C VAL A 66 6.29 -8.96 -8.14
N ILE A 67 7.07 -7.86 -8.13
CA ILE A 67 7.44 -7.10 -9.32
C ILE A 67 8.93 -6.78 -9.27
N ALA A 68 9.65 -7.16 -10.32
CA ALA A 68 11.02 -6.72 -10.52
C ALA A 68 11.07 -5.43 -11.35
N LYS A 69 12.00 -4.55 -10.99
CA LYS A 69 12.34 -3.31 -11.70
C LYS A 69 13.84 -3.25 -11.96
N ASN A 70 14.27 -2.36 -12.84
CA ASN A 70 15.70 -2.17 -13.12
C ASN A 70 16.53 -1.70 -11.91
N VAL A 71 15.88 -1.10 -10.91
CA VAL A 71 16.50 -0.73 -9.63
C VAL A 71 15.67 -1.28 -8.48
N LEU A 72 16.31 -2.04 -7.61
CA LEU A 72 15.70 -2.55 -6.38
C LEU A 72 15.82 -1.52 -5.26
N THR A 73 14.84 -1.49 -4.38
CA THR A 73 14.87 -0.63 -3.19
C THR A 73 15.78 -1.22 -2.11
N SER A 74 16.22 -0.39 -1.18
CA SER A 74 17.06 -0.82 -0.05
C SER A 74 16.37 -1.86 0.84
N GLU A 75 15.04 -1.85 0.91
CA GLU A 75 14.22 -2.83 1.59
C GLU A 75 14.40 -4.23 0.98
N VAL A 76 14.29 -4.31 -0.35
CA VAL A 76 14.44 -5.58 -1.10
C VAL A 76 15.89 -6.05 -1.12
N LEU A 77 16.84 -5.12 -1.14
CA LEU A 77 18.27 -5.43 -1.09
C LEU A 77 18.75 -5.85 0.31
N GLY A 78 18.02 -5.47 1.39
CA GLY A 78 18.43 -5.68 2.76
C GLY A 78 19.63 -4.83 3.20
N ASN A 79 19.92 -3.74 2.48
CA ASN A 79 21.05 -2.86 2.72
C ASN A 79 20.65 -1.48 3.27
N ARG A 80 19.48 -1.39 3.91
CA ARG A 80 19.04 -0.17 4.59
C ARG A 80 20.08 0.28 5.61
N THR A 81 20.28 1.58 5.70
CA THR A 81 21.15 2.25 6.69
C THR A 81 20.34 3.22 7.54
N VAL A 82 20.87 3.61 8.69
CA VAL A 82 20.24 4.64 9.53
C VAL A 82 20.40 6.00 8.86
N PRO A 83 19.30 6.68 8.48
CA PRO A 83 19.39 8.00 7.84
C PRO A 83 19.47 9.12 8.88
N ALA A 84 19.96 10.29 8.48
CA ALA A 84 19.87 11.49 9.30
C ALA A 84 18.42 11.92 9.51
N THR A 85 17.64 11.96 8.43
CA THR A 85 16.19 12.29 8.43
C THR A 85 15.42 11.28 7.58
N ALA A 86 14.13 11.11 7.85
CA ALA A 86 13.25 10.25 7.05
C ALA A 86 11.90 10.94 6.77
N ALA A 87 11.43 10.86 5.51
CA ALA A 87 10.12 11.38 5.15
C ALA A 87 8.98 10.68 5.91
N THR A 88 9.16 9.40 6.24
CA THR A 88 8.22 8.58 7.01
C THR A 88 8.21 8.92 8.51
N TRP A 89 9.18 9.70 9.02
CA TRP A 89 9.26 10.14 10.43
C TRP A 89 8.77 11.58 10.65
N LYS A 90 8.22 12.26 9.64
CA LYS A 90 7.69 13.64 9.77
C LYS A 90 6.41 13.69 10.58
N TRP A 91 6.23 14.77 11.36
CA TRP A 91 5.16 14.94 12.35
C TRP A 91 4.26 16.16 12.10
N GLU A 92 4.58 16.99 11.09
CA GLU A 92 3.86 18.24 10.82
C GLU A 92 2.36 18.03 10.60
N LYS A 93 1.99 16.98 9.86
CA LYS A 93 0.59 16.67 9.59
C LYS A 93 -0.21 16.30 10.85
N LEU A 94 0.43 15.63 11.81
CA LEU A 94 -0.18 15.35 13.11
C LEU A 94 -0.49 16.64 13.88
N ARG A 95 0.42 17.61 13.84
CA ARG A 95 0.21 18.91 14.48
C ARG A 95 -1.02 19.62 13.92
N ASP A 96 -1.20 19.59 12.58
CA ASP A 96 -2.36 20.21 11.92
C ASP A 96 -3.67 19.52 12.33
N ILE A 97 -3.65 18.17 12.42
CA ILE A 97 -4.82 17.40 12.86
C ILE A 97 -5.15 17.72 14.33
N ASN A 98 -4.16 17.72 15.20
CA ASN A 98 -4.35 18.00 16.62
C ASN A 98 -4.79 19.45 16.85
N PHE A 99 -4.27 20.40 16.06
CA PHE A 99 -4.74 21.80 16.10
C PHE A 99 -6.23 21.90 15.77
N PHE A 100 -6.68 21.19 14.75
CA PHE A 100 -8.12 21.14 14.45
C PHE A 100 -8.92 20.58 15.63
N LEU A 101 -8.49 19.45 16.19
CA LEU A 101 -9.19 18.80 17.30
C LEU A 101 -9.28 19.69 18.55
N GLU A 102 -8.22 20.45 18.86
CA GLU A 102 -8.17 21.35 20.01
C GLU A 102 -9.19 22.50 19.88
N TYR A 103 -9.31 23.07 18.67
CA TYR A 103 -10.16 24.24 18.44
C TYR A 103 -11.50 23.92 17.76
N SER A 104 -11.84 22.66 17.53
CA SER A 104 -13.09 22.19 16.90
C SER A 104 -14.34 22.69 17.66
N SER A 105 -14.24 22.88 18.98
CA SER A 105 -15.32 23.39 19.85
C SER A 105 -15.80 24.80 19.50
N ASN A 106 -15.06 25.55 18.66
CA ASN A 106 -15.50 26.83 18.10
C ASN A 106 -16.71 26.66 17.15
N CYS A 107 -16.84 25.49 16.49
CA CYS A 107 -18.03 25.13 15.74
C CYS A 107 -19.18 24.83 16.72
N LYS A 108 -20.19 25.72 16.74
CA LYS A 108 -21.33 25.60 17.65
C LYS A 108 -22.38 24.60 17.18
N ASP A 109 -22.41 24.29 15.88
CA ASP A 109 -23.19 23.19 15.35
C ASP A 109 -22.55 21.87 15.79
N ARG A 110 -23.24 21.14 16.65
CA ARG A 110 -22.73 19.92 17.26
C ARG A 110 -22.54 18.81 16.23
N ASP A 111 -23.47 18.65 15.31
CA ASP A 111 -23.44 17.55 14.35
C ASP A 111 -22.33 17.75 13.32
N VAL A 112 -22.19 18.98 12.81
CA VAL A 112 -21.06 19.39 11.97
C VAL A 112 -19.73 19.17 12.70
N ARG A 113 -19.63 19.62 13.94
CA ARG A 113 -18.42 19.46 14.74
C ARG A 113 -18.03 17.99 14.87
N LEU A 114 -18.95 17.13 15.30
CA LEU A 114 -18.66 15.70 15.50
C LEU A 114 -18.27 15.00 14.20
N GLN A 115 -18.89 15.34 13.08
CA GLN A 115 -18.50 14.80 11.76
C GLN A 115 -17.06 15.19 11.41
N TYR A 116 -16.64 16.44 11.61
CA TYR A 116 -15.28 16.87 11.29
C TYR A 116 -14.25 16.44 12.34
N GLU A 117 -14.63 16.28 13.60
CA GLU A 117 -13.82 15.60 14.62
C GLU A 117 -13.61 14.13 14.24
N GLY A 118 -14.65 13.44 13.75
CA GLY A 118 -14.56 12.08 13.21
C GLY A 118 -13.59 11.99 12.04
N LEU A 119 -13.64 12.95 11.12
CA LEU A 119 -12.70 13.05 10.01
C LEU A 119 -11.25 13.27 10.49
N ALA A 120 -11.03 14.16 11.43
CA ALA A 120 -9.72 14.45 11.98
C ALA A 120 -9.13 13.23 12.73
N ARG A 121 -9.96 12.53 13.53
CA ARG A 121 -9.56 11.28 14.21
C ARG A 121 -9.27 10.15 13.24
N PHE A 122 -10.04 10.01 12.15
CA PHE A 122 -9.70 9.08 11.07
C PHE A 122 -8.28 9.33 10.54
N PHE A 123 -7.92 10.59 10.26
CA PHE A 123 -6.59 10.93 9.76
C PHE A 123 -5.51 10.78 10.83
N ARG A 124 -5.79 11.01 12.11
CA ARG A 124 -4.85 10.72 13.19
C ARG A 124 -4.59 9.23 13.34
N ALA A 125 -5.63 8.41 13.29
CA ALA A 125 -5.52 6.96 13.28
C ALA A 125 -4.69 6.45 12.07
N TYR A 126 -4.96 6.96 10.86
CA TYR A 126 -4.18 6.63 9.67
C TYR A 126 -2.72 7.03 9.84
N PHE A 127 -2.45 8.24 10.33
CA PHE A 127 -1.10 8.72 10.58
C PHE A 127 -0.33 7.81 11.55
N TYR A 128 -0.91 7.48 12.70
CA TYR A 128 -0.25 6.63 13.68
C TYR A 128 -0.11 5.18 13.23
N PHE A 129 -1.07 4.65 12.52
CA PHE A 129 -0.94 3.33 11.90
C PHE A 129 0.25 3.27 10.95
N GLU A 130 0.42 4.28 10.08
CA GLU A 130 1.60 4.36 9.21
C GLU A 130 2.89 4.41 10.05
N LYS A 131 2.95 5.20 11.13
CA LYS A 131 4.13 5.25 12.01
C LYS A 131 4.43 3.90 12.66
N VAL A 132 3.43 3.23 13.21
CA VAL A 132 3.58 1.92 13.88
C VAL A 132 4.06 0.85 12.90
N LYS A 133 3.57 0.84 11.66
CA LYS A 133 4.05 -0.09 10.64
C LYS A 133 5.55 0.04 10.40
N TYR A 134 6.06 1.28 10.32
CA TYR A 134 7.48 1.52 10.07
C TYR A 134 8.33 1.30 11.32
N TYR A 135 7.90 1.79 12.49
CA TYR A 135 8.80 2.01 13.60
C TYR A 135 8.45 1.25 14.89
N GLY A 136 7.30 0.60 14.95
CA GLY A 136 6.81 -0.02 16.18
C GLY A 136 6.38 1.03 17.21
N ASP A 137 7.12 1.16 18.28
CA ASP A 137 6.90 2.19 19.31
C ASP A 137 7.15 3.59 18.76
N VAL A 138 6.25 4.53 19.07
CA VAL A 138 6.35 5.93 18.63
C VAL A 138 5.75 6.87 19.68
N PRO A 139 6.18 8.14 19.79
CA PRO A 139 5.57 9.09 20.70
C PRO A 139 4.09 9.33 20.36
N TRP A 140 3.18 9.12 21.31
CA TRP A 140 1.77 9.51 21.16
C TRP A 140 1.61 10.98 21.57
N VAL A 141 1.11 11.81 20.68
CA VAL A 141 0.82 13.22 20.91
C VAL A 141 -0.58 13.52 20.40
N ASP A 142 -1.49 13.96 21.27
CA ASP A 142 -2.91 14.17 20.96
C ASP A 142 -3.35 15.65 21.01
N ARG A 143 -2.40 16.57 21.21
CA ARG A 143 -2.58 18.02 21.21
C ARG A 143 -1.46 18.73 20.45
N PRO A 144 -1.64 19.97 19.98
CA PRO A 144 -0.55 20.76 19.45
C PRO A 144 0.44 21.12 20.56
N LEU A 145 1.74 20.88 20.33
CA LEU A 145 2.80 21.23 21.27
C LEU A 145 3.45 22.56 20.89
N ALA A 146 3.71 23.41 21.86
CA ALA A 146 4.53 24.60 21.71
C ALA A 146 6.04 24.25 21.66
N SER A 147 6.85 25.09 21.01
CA SER A 147 8.28 24.80 20.78
C SER A 147 9.14 24.69 22.04
N ASN A 148 8.63 25.11 23.20
CA ASN A 148 9.31 25.08 24.48
C ASN A 148 8.77 24.02 25.45
N GLU A 149 7.89 23.11 25.00
CA GLU A 149 7.33 22.08 25.85
C GLU A 149 8.27 20.88 26.00
N GLU A 150 8.44 20.38 27.23
CA GLU A 150 9.28 19.21 27.51
C GLU A 150 8.78 17.94 26.82
N GLU A 151 7.49 17.85 26.56
CA GLU A 151 6.86 16.71 25.88
C GLU A 151 7.41 16.50 24.46
N LEU A 152 7.97 17.53 23.81
CA LEU A 152 8.67 17.40 22.52
C LEU A 152 9.90 16.47 22.61
N TYR A 153 10.44 16.29 23.81
CA TYR A 153 11.66 15.52 24.05
C TYR A 153 11.36 14.18 24.75
N LYS A 154 10.09 13.77 24.84
CA LYS A 154 9.75 12.48 25.44
C LYS A 154 10.23 11.30 24.59
N GLY A 155 10.36 10.14 25.23
CA GLY A 155 10.63 8.87 24.57
C GLY A 155 9.43 8.36 23.76
N ARG A 156 9.58 7.17 23.20
CA ARG A 156 8.52 6.46 22.47
C ARG A 156 7.54 5.83 23.44
N ASP A 157 6.27 5.96 23.17
CA ASP A 157 5.21 5.20 23.82
C ASP A 157 5.13 3.81 23.19
N SER A 158 4.65 2.83 23.94
CA SER A 158 4.55 1.45 23.47
C SER A 158 3.57 1.32 22.30
N ARG A 159 3.86 0.37 21.40
CA ARG A 159 2.96 -0.04 20.32
C ARG A 159 1.55 -0.32 20.84
N ASP A 160 1.42 -0.94 22.03
CA ASP A 160 0.13 -1.27 22.64
C ASP A 160 -0.69 -0.02 22.95
N LEU A 161 -0.07 0.98 23.59
CA LEU A 161 -0.73 2.26 23.86
C LEU A 161 -1.15 2.95 22.58
N VAL A 162 -0.23 3.07 21.61
CA VAL A 162 -0.52 3.78 20.36
C VAL A 162 -1.64 3.07 19.59
N MET A 163 -1.61 1.75 19.49
CA MET A 163 -2.64 1.00 18.79
C MET A 163 -4.00 1.04 19.49
N SER A 164 -4.05 1.04 20.83
CA SER A 164 -5.32 1.26 21.55
C SER A 164 -5.94 2.62 21.21
N LYS A 165 -5.12 3.67 21.12
CA LYS A 165 -5.56 5.02 20.73
C LYS A 165 -5.99 5.10 19.26
N VAL A 166 -5.34 4.36 18.38
CA VAL A 166 -5.75 4.23 16.96
C VAL A 166 -7.15 3.61 16.87
N ILE A 167 -7.44 2.56 17.66
CA ILE A 167 -8.79 1.95 17.69
C ILE A 167 -9.82 2.92 18.25
N GLU A 168 -9.54 3.61 19.37
CA GLU A 168 -10.43 4.65 19.94
C GLU A 168 -10.77 5.75 18.91
N ASP A 169 -9.79 6.19 18.13
CA ASP A 169 -10.00 7.21 17.09
C ASP A 169 -10.84 6.69 15.92
N LEU A 170 -10.64 5.42 15.51
CA LEU A 170 -11.43 4.80 14.44
C LEU A 170 -12.86 4.53 14.87
N ASP A 171 -13.09 4.11 16.12
CA ASP A 171 -14.44 3.90 16.65
C ASP A 171 -15.23 5.20 16.69
N PHE A 172 -14.61 6.29 17.14
CA PHE A 172 -15.22 7.61 17.09
C PHE A 172 -15.51 8.05 15.64
N ALA A 173 -14.58 7.80 14.72
CA ALA A 173 -14.77 8.13 13.31
C ALA A 173 -15.94 7.35 12.68
N ILE A 174 -16.08 6.06 12.98
CA ILE A 174 -17.19 5.22 12.52
C ILE A 174 -18.52 5.73 13.05
N GLU A 175 -18.58 6.16 14.32
CA GLU A 175 -19.81 6.64 14.96
C GLU A 175 -20.29 7.99 14.36
N HIS A 176 -19.38 8.86 13.93
CA HIS A 176 -19.72 10.25 13.60
C HIS A 176 -19.54 10.65 12.15
N LEU A 177 -18.88 9.84 11.32
CA LEU A 177 -18.78 10.12 9.89
C LEU A 177 -20.08 9.78 9.16
N SER A 178 -20.34 10.52 8.08
CA SER A 178 -21.53 10.28 7.24
C SER A 178 -21.52 8.87 6.62
N PRO A 179 -22.65 8.14 6.64
CA PRO A 179 -22.81 6.88 5.93
C PRO A 179 -23.05 7.06 4.42
N THR A 180 -23.07 8.29 3.92
CA THR A 180 -23.21 8.56 2.49
C THR A 180 -21.98 8.07 1.74
N LYS A 181 -22.19 7.34 0.64
CA LYS A 181 -21.10 6.87 -0.22
C LYS A 181 -20.53 8.04 -1.02
N GLU A 182 -19.30 8.39 -0.73
CA GLU A 182 -18.58 9.46 -1.43
C GLU A 182 -17.18 8.98 -1.84
N THR A 183 -16.99 8.68 -3.11
CA THR A 183 -15.76 8.07 -3.63
C THR A 183 -14.51 8.93 -3.41
N TYR A 184 -14.64 10.24 -3.22
CA TYR A 184 -13.51 11.16 -3.06
C TYR A 184 -13.46 11.81 -1.66
N ARG A 185 -14.29 11.35 -0.75
CA ARG A 185 -14.28 11.81 0.64
C ARG A 185 -14.38 10.64 1.61
N VAL A 186 -13.71 10.82 2.75
CA VAL A 186 -13.78 9.86 3.85
C VAL A 186 -15.20 9.83 4.42
N SER A 187 -15.73 8.63 4.57
CA SER A 187 -17.06 8.33 5.12
C SER A 187 -16.96 7.25 6.20
N GLU A 188 -18.05 6.92 6.86
CA GLU A 188 -18.16 5.76 7.77
C GLU A 188 -17.58 4.50 7.13
N TRP A 189 -17.88 4.27 5.83
CA TRP A 189 -17.40 3.09 5.09
C TRP A 189 -15.89 3.07 4.90
N THR A 190 -15.28 4.24 4.75
CA THR A 190 -13.82 4.38 4.69
C THR A 190 -13.20 4.10 6.07
N ALA A 191 -13.84 4.54 7.15
CA ALA A 191 -13.35 4.30 8.51
C ALA A 191 -13.43 2.81 8.89
N LEU A 192 -14.52 2.11 8.54
CA LEU A 192 -14.66 0.66 8.68
C LEU A 192 -13.60 -0.10 7.86
N ALA A 193 -13.37 0.32 6.62
CA ALA A 193 -12.34 -0.28 5.77
C ALA A 193 -10.93 -0.07 6.36
N LEU A 194 -10.63 1.14 6.87
CA LEU A 194 -9.36 1.40 7.53
C LEU A 194 -9.24 0.60 8.84
N LYS A 195 -10.28 0.52 9.67
CA LYS A 195 -10.25 -0.30 10.89
C LYS A 195 -9.97 -1.76 10.56
N SER A 196 -10.59 -2.31 9.52
CA SER A 196 -10.31 -3.68 9.09
C SER A 196 -8.85 -3.89 8.64
N ARG A 197 -8.27 -2.93 7.90
CA ARG A 197 -6.86 -2.94 7.47
C ARG A 197 -5.90 -2.87 8.66
N VAL A 198 -6.13 -1.93 9.56
CA VAL A 198 -5.33 -1.71 10.78
C VAL A 198 -5.34 -2.96 11.65
N CYS A 199 -6.52 -3.49 11.92
CA CYS A 199 -6.68 -4.63 12.83
C CYS A 199 -6.20 -5.95 12.21
N LEU A 200 -6.34 -6.16 10.89
CA LEU A 200 -5.72 -7.30 10.23
C LEU A 200 -4.19 -7.23 10.31
N PHE A 201 -3.62 -6.05 9.99
CA PHE A 201 -2.18 -5.86 10.06
C PHE A 201 -1.66 -6.15 11.46
N GLU A 202 -2.23 -5.50 12.46
CA GLU A 202 -1.79 -5.63 13.85
C GLU A 202 -1.96 -7.04 14.39
N GLY A 203 -3.13 -7.64 14.18
CA GLY A 203 -3.43 -8.99 14.67
C GLY A 203 -2.50 -10.06 14.07
N THR A 204 -2.27 -10.00 12.75
CA THR A 204 -1.34 -10.94 12.10
C THR A 204 0.12 -10.62 12.42
N PHE A 205 0.52 -9.35 12.49
CA PHE A 205 1.87 -8.99 12.93
C PHE A 205 2.13 -9.58 14.33
N ARG A 206 1.25 -9.36 15.29
CA ARG A 206 1.38 -9.91 16.64
C ARG A 206 1.47 -11.42 16.63
N LYS A 207 0.59 -12.10 15.91
CA LYS A 207 0.57 -13.56 15.84
C LYS A 207 1.89 -14.14 15.33
N TYR A 208 2.40 -13.64 14.20
CA TYR A 208 3.60 -14.18 13.58
C TYR A 208 4.90 -13.71 14.22
N HIS A 209 4.89 -12.56 14.91
CA HIS A 209 6.05 -12.05 15.67
C HIS A 209 6.04 -12.46 17.16
N GLY A 210 5.00 -13.19 17.61
CA GLY A 210 4.94 -13.71 18.98
C GLY A 210 4.65 -12.63 20.02
N LEU A 211 3.83 -11.62 19.67
CA LEU A 211 3.33 -10.60 20.58
C LEU A 211 1.94 -10.98 21.12
N ASP A 212 1.57 -10.44 22.27
CA ASP A 212 0.27 -10.68 22.90
C ASP A 212 -0.90 -10.00 22.15
N ASP A 213 -2.13 -10.35 22.48
CA ASP A 213 -3.39 -9.75 22.00
C ASP A 213 -3.68 -9.86 20.49
N ALA A 214 -3.03 -10.81 19.77
CA ALA A 214 -3.28 -11.04 18.35
C ALA A 214 -4.77 -11.27 18.05
N ASP A 215 -5.43 -12.14 18.82
CA ASP A 215 -6.82 -12.52 18.63
C ASP A 215 -7.80 -11.35 18.85
N TYR A 216 -7.47 -10.41 19.75
CA TYR A 216 -8.25 -9.20 19.96
C TYR A 216 -8.32 -8.36 18.66
N TYR A 217 -7.17 -8.07 18.06
CA TYR A 217 -7.14 -7.28 16.81
C TYR A 217 -7.77 -8.02 15.65
N LEU A 218 -7.60 -9.34 15.54
CA LEU A 218 -8.26 -10.14 14.52
C LEU A 218 -9.79 -10.12 14.68
N ALA A 219 -10.31 -10.16 15.90
CA ALA A 219 -11.74 -10.05 16.18
C ALA A 219 -12.28 -8.65 15.82
N GLU A 220 -11.55 -7.57 16.14
CA GLU A 220 -11.89 -6.21 15.71
C GLU A 220 -11.89 -6.06 14.19
N CYS A 221 -10.96 -6.72 13.48
CA CYS A 221 -10.98 -6.78 12.02
C CYS A 221 -12.26 -7.45 11.50
N VAL A 222 -12.63 -8.60 12.07
CA VAL A 222 -13.87 -9.33 11.69
C VAL A 222 -15.10 -8.46 11.94
N SER A 223 -15.16 -7.77 13.07
CA SER A 223 -16.29 -6.89 13.42
C SER A 223 -16.45 -5.72 12.43
N ALA A 224 -15.36 -5.00 12.16
CA ALA A 224 -15.37 -3.85 11.25
C ALA A 224 -15.67 -4.27 9.80
N ALA A 225 -14.97 -5.30 9.29
CA ALA A 225 -15.19 -5.80 7.94
C ALA A 225 -16.57 -6.45 7.79
N GLY A 226 -17.06 -7.18 8.79
CA GLY A 226 -18.41 -7.76 8.81
C GLY A 226 -19.48 -6.69 8.72
N THR A 227 -19.39 -5.63 9.52
CA THR A 227 -20.29 -4.48 9.46
C THR A 227 -20.30 -3.82 8.08
N PHE A 228 -19.10 -3.63 7.49
CA PHE A 228 -18.99 -3.11 6.13
C PHE A 228 -19.68 -4.02 5.11
N ILE A 229 -19.43 -5.33 5.13
CA ILE A 229 -20.01 -6.31 4.20
C ILE A 229 -21.53 -6.31 4.27
N GLU A 230 -22.08 -6.25 5.47
CA GLU A 230 -23.53 -6.35 5.70
C GLU A 230 -24.29 -5.05 5.38
N LYS A 231 -23.70 -3.88 5.64
CA LYS A 231 -24.44 -2.62 5.67
C LYS A 231 -24.04 -1.62 4.58
N SER A 232 -22.82 -1.70 4.03
CA SER A 232 -22.33 -0.66 3.13
C SER A 232 -22.99 -0.67 1.75
N GLY A 233 -23.43 -1.83 1.28
CA GLY A 233 -23.97 -2.03 -0.07
C GLY A 233 -22.93 -1.82 -1.18
N TYR A 234 -21.62 -1.80 -0.87
CA TYR A 234 -20.57 -1.92 -1.89
C TYR A 234 -20.48 -3.37 -2.39
N THR A 235 -20.09 -3.55 -3.65
CA THR A 235 -20.01 -4.86 -4.28
C THR A 235 -18.79 -4.95 -5.19
N ILE A 236 -18.41 -6.18 -5.55
CA ILE A 236 -17.34 -6.41 -6.53
C ILE A 236 -17.85 -6.06 -7.94
N TYR A 237 -17.12 -5.20 -8.65
CA TYR A 237 -17.42 -4.80 -10.02
C TYR A 237 -17.20 -5.95 -11.00
N LYS A 238 -18.23 -6.29 -11.79
CA LYS A 238 -18.22 -7.45 -12.71
C LYS A 238 -18.64 -7.10 -14.15
N SER A 239 -18.77 -5.83 -14.50
CA SER A 239 -19.29 -5.43 -15.81
C SER A 239 -18.20 -5.44 -16.90
N GLY A 240 -18.59 -5.84 -18.09
CA GLY A 240 -17.72 -5.92 -19.28
C GLY A 240 -16.97 -7.26 -19.39
N SER A 241 -16.18 -7.40 -20.46
CA SER A 241 -15.39 -8.60 -20.75
C SER A 241 -14.11 -8.72 -19.93
N THR A 242 -13.60 -7.58 -19.45
CA THR A 242 -12.35 -7.46 -18.69
C THR A 242 -12.58 -6.63 -17.42
N PRO A 243 -13.47 -7.07 -16.51
CA PRO A 243 -13.94 -6.24 -15.39
C PRO A 243 -12.82 -5.86 -14.42
N TYR A 244 -11.83 -6.74 -14.20
CA TYR A 244 -10.68 -6.44 -13.35
C TYR A 244 -9.80 -5.34 -13.95
N LEU A 245 -9.45 -5.42 -15.24
CA LEU A 245 -8.70 -4.38 -15.93
C LEU A 245 -9.47 -3.06 -15.96
N ASN A 246 -10.77 -3.12 -16.29
CA ASN A 246 -11.62 -1.93 -16.36
C ASN A 246 -11.68 -1.15 -15.04
N LEU A 247 -11.65 -1.85 -13.90
CA LEU A 247 -11.64 -1.24 -12.57
C LEU A 247 -10.46 -0.27 -12.38
N PHE A 248 -9.31 -0.56 -12.98
CA PHE A 248 -8.06 0.20 -12.81
C PHE A 248 -7.70 1.08 -14.01
N SER A 249 -8.28 0.85 -15.17
CA SER A 249 -8.05 1.65 -16.39
C SER A 249 -9.19 2.62 -16.71
N SER A 250 -10.20 2.73 -15.86
CA SER A 250 -11.21 3.78 -15.94
C SER A 250 -10.62 5.13 -15.53
N ILE A 251 -11.00 6.20 -16.24
CA ILE A 251 -10.57 7.57 -15.89
C ILE A 251 -11.13 7.96 -14.52
N ASN A 252 -12.42 7.73 -14.30
CA ASN A 252 -13.04 7.99 -12.99
C ASN A 252 -13.18 6.68 -12.22
N ALA A 253 -13.02 6.75 -10.91
CA ALA A 253 -13.17 5.61 -10.01
C ALA A 253 -14.57 4.98 -10.10
N ILE A 254 -14.63 3.65 -10.16
CA ILE A 254 -15.88 2.89 -10.24
C ILE A 254 -16.46 2.74 -8.83
N SER A 255 -17.41 3.60 -8.49
CA SER A 255 -17.97 3.78 -7.14
C SER A 255 -18.75 2.57 -6.59
N SER A 256 -19.05 1.55 -7.40
CA SER A 256 -19.68 0.32 -6.90
C SER A 256 -18.71 -0.55 -6.07
N GLU A 257 -17.40 -0.48 -6.35
CA GLU A 257 -16.35 -1.22 -5.65
C GLU A 257 -15.34 -0.31 -4.95
N ILE A 258 -15.01 0.86 -5.52
CA ILE A 258 -14.03 1.79 -4.96
C ILE A 258 -14.69 2.62 -3.85
N ILE A 259 -14.18 2.48 -2.63
CA ILE A 259 -14.69 3.16 -1.42
C ILE A 259 -14.13 4.57 -1.33
N LEU A 260 -12.80 4.70 -1.55
CA LEU A 260 -12.12 5.99 -1.59
C LEU A 260 -11.07 5.97 -2.69
N ALA A 261 -11.04 7.02 -3.51
CA ALA A 261 -10.05 7.23 -4.55
C ALA A 261 -9.39 8.62 -4.45
N ARG A 262 -8.16 8.72 -4.93
CA ARG A 262 -7.52 9.99 -5.23
C ARG A 262 -7.86 10.38 -6.67
N ALA A 263 -8.50 11.53 -6.83
CA ALA A 263 -8.83 12.06 -8.14
C ALA A 263 -7.62 12.69 -8.84
N PHE A 264 -7.55 12.49 -10.17
CA PHE A 264 -6.59 13.14 -11.06
C PHE A 264 -7.33 13.90 -12.14
N ASN A 265 -6.83 15.10 -12.49
CA ASN A 265 -7.49 15.95 -13.47
C ASN A 265 -6.49 16.88 -14.16
N THR A 266 -6.51 16.89 -15.48
CA THR A 266 -5.67 17.75 -16.32
C THR A 266 -5.90 19.24 -16.07
N ALA A 267 -7.16 19.66 -15.82
CA ALA A 267 -7.52 21.07 -15.64
C ALA A 267 -6.86 21.71 -14.40
N ILE A 268 -6.55 20.92 -13.37
CA ILE A 268 -5.86 21.37 -12.15
C ILE A 268 -4.41 20.89 -12.07
N GLY A 269 -3.87 20.34 -13.17
CA GLY A 269 -2.49 19.90 -13.25
C GLY A 269 -2.15 18.63 -12.46
N LEU A 270 -3.14 17.92 -11.90
CA LEU A 270 -2.92 16.66 -11.20
C LEU A 270 -2.88 15.49 -12.18
N LYS A 271 -1.71 14.94 -12.40
CA LYS A 271 -1.42 13.86 -13.35
C LYS A 271 -0.43 12.87 -12.77
N HIS A 272 -0.32 11.69 -13.39
CA HIS A 272 0.67 10.67 -13.07
C HIS A 272 1.20 9.99 -14.33
N ASP A 273 2.15 9.05 -14.17
CA ASP A 273 2.90 8.44 -15.28
C ASP A 273 2.71 6.92 -15.37
N VAL A 274 1.54 6.39 -15.05
CA VAL A 274 1.33 4.93 -15.09
C VAL A 274 1.60 4.32 -16.46
N ASN A 275 1.20 4.99 -17.55
CA ASN A 275 1.46 4.49 -18.90
C ASN A 275 2.96 4.45 -19.21
N GLY A 276 3.68 5.54 -18.94
CA GLY A 276 5.13 5.58 -19.11
C GLY A 276 5.85 4.53 -18.25
N TYR A 277 5.39 4.32 -17.01
CA TYR A 277 5.92 3.29 -16.11
C TYR A 277 5.74 1.88 -16.66
N LEU A 278 4.58 1.57 -17.29
CA LEU A 278 4.25 0.22 -17.78
C LEU A 278 4.71 -0.06 -19.22
N THR A 279 4.97 0.97 -20.01
CA THR A 279 5.32 0.81 -21.44
C THR A 279 6.70 1.37 -21.81
N GLY A 280 7.27 2.20 -20.94
CA GLY A 280 8.55 2.86 -21.20
C GLY A 280 9.74 1.92 -21.02
N THR A 281 10.70 1.99 -21.93
CA THR A 281 11.96 1.23 -21.86
C THR A 281 12.97 1.81 -20.87
N THR A 282 12.71 3.01 -20.35
CA THR A 282 13.61 3.77 -19.44
C THR A 282 13.00 4.06 -18.08
N MET A 283 11.71 3.76 -17.85
CA MET A 283 10.99 4.08 -16.60
C MET A 283 10.84 2.86 -15.69
N GLY A 284 11.94 2.23 -15.33
CA GLY A 284 11.94 1.13 -14.37
C GLY A 284 11.70 -0.26 -14.97
N ARG A 285 11.10 -0.37 -16.14
CA ARG A 285 10.83 -1.63 -16.84
C ARG A 285 10.18 -2.70 -15.95
N PRO A 286 9.07 -2.38 -15.24
CA PRO A 286 8.48 -3.30 -14.28
C PRO A 286 7.99 -4.58 -14.97
N GLY A 287 8.15 -5.70 -14.29
CA GLY A 287 7.64 -7.00 -14.75
C GLY A 287 7.18 -7.86 -13.60
N LEU A 288 6.09 -8.62 -13.81
CA LEU A 288 5.62 -9.60 -12.84
C LEU A 288 6.69 -10.67 -12.65
N LEU A 289 6.90 -11.12 -11.42
CA LEU A 289 7.79 -12.24 -11.15
C LEU A 289 7.11 -13.60 -11.38
N LYS A 290 7.88 -14.60 -11.80
CA LYS A 290 7.42 -15.97 -12.08
C LYS A 290 6.71 -16.60 -10.90
N ASN A 291 7.19 -16.39 -9.67
CA ASN A 291 6.56 -16.92 -8.47
C ASN A 291 5.11 -16.41 -8.31
N VAL A 292 4.80 -15.19 -8.75
CA VAL A 292 3.43 -14.65 -8.74
C VAL A 292 2.63 -15.11 -9.94
N ALA A 293 3.23 -15.21 -11.14
CA ALA A 293 2.59 -15.82 -12.30
C ALA A 293 2.09 -17.24 -11.99
N ASN A 294 2.87 -17.99 -11.19
CA ASN A 294 2.50 -19.33 -10.71
C ASN A 294 1.32 -19.32 -9.72
N MET A 295 1.05 -18.22 -9.04
CA MET A 295 -0.08 -18.10 -8.08
C MET A 295 -1.44 -17.95 -8.76
N TYR A 296 -1.51 -17.50 -10.01
CA TYR A 296 -2.77 -17.49 -10.75
C TYR A 296 -3.25 -18.92 -10.98
N LEU A 297 -4.48 -19.23 -10.58
CA LEU A 297 -5.06 -20.57 -10.68
C LEU A 297 -5.41 -20.94 -12.14
N MET A 298 -5.71 -22.20 -12.36
CA MET A 298 -6.49 -22.65 -13.50
C MET A 298 -7.96 -22.23 -13.31
N LYS A 299 -8.76 -22.19 -14.40
CA LYS A 299 -10.19 -21.82 -14.30
C LYS A 299 -11.00 -22.76 -13.41
N ASP A 300 -10.63 -24.02 -13.33
CA ASP A 300 -11.26 -25.00 -12.45
C ASP A 300 -10.89 -24.86 -10.97
N GLY A 301 -10.04 -23.88 -10.63
CA GLY A 301 -9.59 -23.58 -9.27
C GLY A 301 -8.38 -24.38 -8.81
N THR A 302 -7.83 -25.26 -9.66
CA THR A 302 -6.61 -26.03 -9.33
C THR A 302 -5.36 -25.13 -9.45
N PRO A 303 -4.29 -25.40 -8.68
CA PRO A 303 -3.01 -24.69 -8.84
C PRO A 303 -2.43 -24.89 -10.24
N PHE A 304 -1.89 -23.84 -10.83
CA PHE A 304 -1.13 -23.94 -12.08
C PHE A 304 0.07 -24.91 -11.96
N THR A 305 0.72 -24.87 -10.81
CA THR A 305 1.87 -25.70 -10.50
C THR A 305 1.56 -27.19 -10.33
N SER A 306 0.27 -27.58 -10.41
CA SER A 306 -0.14 -28.98 -10.52
C SER A 306 -0.21 -29.49 -11.97
N GLN A 307 -0.05 -28.59 -12.98
CA GLN A 307 -0.08 -29.00 -14.38
C GLN A 307 1.22 -29.70 -14.78
N PRO A 308 1.17 -30.81 -15.55
CA PRO A 308 2.38 -31.46 -16.02
C PRO A 308 3.26 -30.51 -16.83
N GLY A 309 4.56 -30.43 -16.51
CA GLY A 309 5.56 -29.64 -17.22
C GLY A 309 5.42 -28.11 -17.03
N TRP A 310 4.72 -27.67 -16.00
CA TRP A 310 4.52 -26.26 -15.72
C TRP A 310 5.83 -25.46 -15.60
N GLU A 311 6.89 -26.10 -15.13
CA GLU A 311 8.23 -25.50 -14.93
C GLU A 311 8.85 -25.01 -16.25
N THR A 312 8.53 -25.66 -17.36
CA THR A 312 9.13 -25.38 -18.66
C THR A 312 8.15 -24.82 -19.69
N MET A 313 6.93 -24.48 -19.25
CA MET A 313 5.94 -23.86 -20.13
C MET A 313 6.38 -22.47 -20.57
N GLN A 314 6.30 -22.21 -21.88
CA GLN A 314 6.45 -20.88 -22.44
C GLN A 314 5.13 -20.09 -22.33
N LEU A 315 5.18 -18.77 -22.43
CA LEU A 315 4.05 -17.88 -22.20
C LEU A 315 2.76 -18.25 -22.96
N PRO A 316 2.78 -18.68 -24.24
CA PRO A 316 1.57 -19.05 -24.94
C PRO A 316 0.82 -20.24 -24.31
N ASP A 317 1.55 -21.26 -23.86
CA ASP A 317 0.96 -22.43 -23.20
C ASP A 317 0.63 -22.15 -21.74
N GLU A 318 1.48 -21.44 -21.03
CA GLU A 318 1.29 -20.99 -19.66
C GLU A 318 0.01 -20.17 -19.50
N SER A 319 -0.41 -19.43 -20.53
CA SER A 319 -1.56 -18.53 -20.46
C SER A 319 -2.91 -19.25 -20.66
N LYS A 320 -2.91 -20.53 -21.06
CA LYS A 320 -4.15 -21.25 -21.40
C LYS A 320 -4.95 -21.64 -20.16
N ASN A 321 -6.24 -21.41 -20.21
CA ASN A 321 -7.19 -21.82 -19.15
C ASN A 321 -6.89 -21.30 -17.74
N ARG A 322 -6.26 -20.15 -17.64
CA ARG A 322 -5.88 -19.51 -16.38
C ARG A 322 -6.98 -18.61 -15.83
N ASP A 323 -6.86 -18.29 -14.56
CA ASP A 323 -7.54 -17.18 -13.89
C ASP A 323 -7.58 -15.95 -14.81
N GLY A 324 -8.79 -15.43 -15.05
CA GLY A 324 -8.98 -14.31 -15.97
C GLY A 324 -8.22 -13.03 -15.60
N ARG A 325 -7.82 -12.88 -14.33
CA ARG A 325 -6.97 -11.76 -13.88
C ARG A 325 -5.56 -11.85 -14.44
N PHE A 326 -5.05 -13.04 -14.79
CA PHE A 326 -3.72 -13.18 -15.38
C PHE A 326 -3.60 -12.35 -16.68
N ALA A 327 -4.51 -12.57 -17.64
CA ALA A 327 -4.54 -11.81 -18.88
C ALA A 327 -4.96 -10.33 -18.72
N GLN A 328 -5.52 -9.96 -17.57
CA GLN A 328 -5.86 -8.58 -17.21
C GLN A 328 -4.78 -7.89 -16.37
N THR A 329 -3.71 -8.62 -16.06
CA THR A 329 -2.54 -8.12 -15.31
C THR A 329 -1.29 -8.05 -16.18
N VAL A 330 -1.07 -9.05 -17.05
CA VAL A 330 0.09 -9.12 -17.95
C VAL A 330 -0.36 -9.31 -19.39
N ARG A 331 0.50 -8.93 -20.35
CA ARG A 331 0.26 -9.23 -21.77
C ARG A 331 0.41 -10.72 -22.01
N THR A 332 -0.67 -11.33 -22.48
CA THR A 332 -0.74 -12.73 -22.90
C THR A 332 -1.18 -12.80 -24.35
N PRO A 333 -1.12 -13.94 -25.03
CA PRO A 333 -1.72 -14.09 -26.36
C PRO A 333 -3.15 -13.55 -26.42
N GLY A 334 -3.47 -12.82 -27.49
CA GLY A 334 -4.76 -12.15 -27.66
C GLY A 334 -4.87 -10.78 -27.01
N TYR A 335 -3.82 -10.26 -26.35
CA TYR A 335 -3.86 -8.93 -25.75
C TYR A 335 -4.01 -7.83 -26.80
N LYS A 336 -5.01 -6.98 -26.57
CA LYS A 336 -5.22 -5.74 -27.32
C LYS A 336 -5.23 -4.57 -26.34
N ARG A 337 -4.55 -3.49 -26.70
CA ARG A 337 -4.60 -2.28 -25.90
C ARG A 337 -5.99 -1.65 -25.96
N ILE A 338 -6.40 -0.98 -24.91
CA ILE A 338 -7.66 -0.23 -24.91
C ILE A 338 -7.66 0.77 -26.08
N ASP A 339 -8.75 0.81 -26.85
CA ASP A 339 -8.93 1.59 -28.08
C ASP A 339 -7.99 1.16 -29.24
N ASP A 340 -7.47 -0.08 -29.24
CA ASP A 340 -6.69 -0.66 -30.33
C ASP A 340 -7.22 -2.06 -30.69
N ASP A 341 -7.38 -2.33 -31.97
CA ASP A 341 -7.83 -3.63 -32.48
C ASP A 341 -6.67 -4.60 -32.75
N LYS A 342 -5.43 -4.09 -32.76
CA LYS A 342 -4.23 -4.88 -33.03
C LYS A 342 -3.78 -5.66 -31.80
N GLU A 343 -3.53 -6.95 -31.99
CA GLU A 343 -2.87 -7.76 -30.98
C GLU A 343 -1.40 -7.35 -30.82
N SER A 344 -0.88 -7.44 -29.60
CA SER A 344 0.51 -7.10 -29.33
C SER A 344 1.13 -8.03 -28.29
N ALA A 345 2.30 -8.56 -28.63
CA ALA A 345 3.14 -9.34 -27.72
C ALA A 345 3.71 -8.50 -26.57
N PRO A 346 4.21 -9.13 -25.50
CA PRO A 346 5.02 -8.46 -24.51
C PRO A 346 6.27 -7.83 -25.14
N ASN A 347 6.51 -6.55 -24.84
CA ASN A 347 7.76 -5.89 -25.23
C ASN A 347 8.84 -6.13 -24.17
N LEU A 348 9.76 -7.06 -24.41
CA LEU A 348 10.81 -7.38 -23.46
C LEU A 348 11.77 -6.22 -23.19
N ALA A 349 11.85 -5.23 -24.08
CA ALA A 349 12.61 -4.01 -23.81
C ALA A 349 11.95 -3.13 -22.72
N ALA A 350 10.65 -3.27 -22.49
CA ALA A 350 9.89 -2.50 -21.50
C ALA A 350 9.59 -3.28 -20.20
N THR A 351 10.11 -4.50 -20.06
CA THR A 351 9.96 -5.31 -18.84
C THR A 351 11.25 -6.04 -18.51
N MET A 352 11.55 -6.23 -17.24
CA MET A 352 12.72 -7.00 -16.82
C MET A 352 12.48 -8.51 -16.88
N THR A 353 11.23 -8.96 -16.75
CA THR A 353 10.85 -10.37 -16.57
C THR A 353 10.27 -11.02 -17.82
N GLY A 354 9.89 -10.24 -18.80
CA GLY A 354 9.06 -10.67 -19.95
C GLY A 354 7.55 -10.67 -19.65
N TYR A 355 7.11 -10.78 -18.40
CA TYR A 355 5.72 -10.60 -18.01
C TYR A 355 5.39 -9.10 -17.93
N GLN A 356 5.12 -8.48 -19.08
CA GLN A 356 4.82 -7.05 -19.15
C GLN A 356 3.45 -6.74 -18.56
N LEU A 357 3.41 -5.83 -17.58
CA LEU A 357 2.20 -5.47 -16.84
C LEU A 357 1.24 -4.61 -17.67
N VAL A 358 -0.07 -4.83 -17.47
CA VAL A 358 -1.16 -4.06 -18.11
C VAL A 358 -2.20 -3.53 -17.12
N LYS A 359 -2.23 -4.01 -15.87
CA LYS A 359 -3.10 -3.44 -14.83
C LYS A 359 -2.78 -1.95 -14.67
N PHE A 360 -3.78 -1.07 -14.63
CA PHE A 360 -3.70 0.40 -14.69
C PHE A 360 -3.35 1.00 -16.05
N LEU A 361 -3.06 0.21 -17.09
CA LEU A 361 -2.65 0.76 -18.38
C LEU A 361 -3.83 1.40 -19.10
N LEU A 362 -3.68 2.68 -19.45
CA LEU A 362 -4.66 3.48 -20.19
C LEU A 362 -4.43 3.39 -21.72
N PRO A 363 -5.37 3.89 -22.56
CA PRO A 363 -5.16 4.06 -24.00
C PRO A 363 -3.85 4.77 -24.35
N ALA A 364 -3.33 4.52 -25.56
CA ALA A 364 -2.03 5.05 -26.03
C ALA A 364 -1.93 6.58 -26.01
N LYS A 365 -3.04 7.29 -26.10
CA LYS A 365 -3.06 8.77 -26.00
C LYS A 365 -2.52 9.31 -24.65
N TYR A 366 -2.40 8.46 -23.63
CA TYR A 366 -1.86 8.79 -22.32
C TYR A 366 -0.38 8.38 -22.16
N ASP A 367 0.33 7.98 -23.22
CA ASP A 367 1.73 7.52 -23.14
C ASP A 367 2.76 8.65 -22.97
N ALA A 368 2.37 9.89 -23.25
CA ALA A 368 3.25 11.01 -22.99
C ALA A 368 3.55 11.18 -21.49
N TYR A 369 4.72 11.73 -21.17
CA TYR A 369 5.14 12.00 -19.80
C TYR A 369 4.09 12.83 -19.04
N GLN A 370 3.72 12.38 -17.84
CA GLN A 370 2.67 12.99 -17.01
C GLN A 370 1.35 13.26 -17.78
N ALA A 371 0.89 12.27 -18.54
CA ALA A 371 -0.36 12.38 -19.29
C ALA A 371 -1.51 11.55 -18.69
N SER A 372 -1.21 10.60 -17.81
CA SER A 372 -2.22 9.74 -17.20
C SER A 372 -3.04 10.49 -16.15
N THR A 373 -4.36 10.29 -16.16
CA THR A 373 -5.33 10.97 -15.29
C THR A 373 -6.39 10.03 -14.72
N SER A 374 -6.16 8.72 -14.74
CA SER A 374 -7.06 7.77 -14.07
C SER A 374 -6.97 7.95 -12.56
N ASP A 375 -8.11 7.86 -11.88
CA ASP A 375 -8.17 7.94 -10.44
C ASP A 375 -7.46 6.74 -9.79
N MET A 376 -6.81 6.97 -8.64
CA MET A 376 -6.10 5.93 -7.90
C MET A 376 -6.95 5.43 -6.74
N PRO A 377 -7.31 4.13 -6.72
CA PRO A 377 -8.01 3.53 -5.60
C PRO A 377 -7.12 3.54 -4.34
N LEU A 378 -7.66 4.02 -3.22
CA LEU A 378 -7.02 4.01 -1.90
C LEU A 378 -7.64 2.96 -0.98
N PHE A 379 -8.95 2.78 -1.10
CA PHE A 379 -9.72 1.75 -0.40
C PHE A 379 -10.75 1.16 -1.35
N ARG A 380 -10.88 -0.16 -1.38
CA ARG A 380 -11.87 -0.87 -2.19
C ARG A 380 -12.42 -2.12 -1.51
N THR A 381 -13.59 -2.52 -1.92
CA THR A 381 -14.37 -3.63 -1.34
C THR A 381 -13.61 -4.95 -1.29
N ALA A 382 -12.84 -5.27 -2.33
CA ALA A 382 -12.09 -6.53 -2.39
C ALA A 382 -11.06 -6.65 -1.25
N GLU A 383 -10.42 -5.56 -0.84
CA GLU A 383 -9.53 -5.57 0.32
C GLU A 383 -10.28 -5.91 1.61
N VAL A 384 -11.45 -5.29 1.84
CA VAL A 384 -12.26 -5.56 3.05
C VAL A 384 -12.73 -7.01 3.09
N TYR A 385 -13.10 -7.58 1.93
CA TYR A 385 -13.47 -8.99 1.82
C TYR A 385 -12.31 -9.91 2.18
N LEU A 386 -11.13 -9.62 1.66
CA LEU A 386 -9.91 -10.37 1.95
C LEU A 386 -9.48 -10.21 3.41
N ASN A 387 -9.61 -9.02 4.00
CA ASN A 387 -9.31 -8.78 5.40
C ASN A 387 -10.21 -9.62 6.32
N TYR A 388 -11.52 -9.67 6.02
CA TYR A 388 -12.47 -10.49 6.76
C TYR A 388 -12.12 -11.98 6.69
N ALA A 389 -11.92 -12.49 5.47
CA ALA A 389 -11.63 -13.91 5.27
C ALA A 389 -10.32 -14.33 5.95
N GLU A 390 -9.27 -13.52 5.83
CA GLU A 390 -7.98 -13.79 6.45
C GLU A 390 -8.08 -13.76 7.98
N ALA A 391 -8.70 -12.74 8.57
CA ALA A 391 -8.85 -12.64 10.01
C ALA A 391 -9.63 -13.83 10.61
N LYS A 392 -10.73 -14.25 9.97
CA LYS A 392 -11.49 -15.44 10.40
C LYS A 392 -10.70 -16.74 10.25
N ALA A 393 -9.91 -16.87 9.18
CA ALA A 393 -9.04 -18.04 8.99
C ALA A 393 -7.95 -18.10 10.06
N GLU A 394 -7.34 -16.97 10.38
CA GLU A 394 -6.30 -16.88 11.42
C GLU A 394 -6.84 -17.12 12.84
N LEU A 395 -8.10 -16.75 13.10
CA LEU A 395 -8.83 -17.07 14.35
C LEU A 395 -9.35 -18.52 14.41
N GLY A 396 -9.36 -19.25 13.30
CA GLY A 396 -9.95 -20.59 13.24
C GLY A 396 -11.49 -20.62 13.22
N THR A 397 -12.14 -19.51 12.89
CA THR A 397 -13.60 -19.35 12.90
C THR A 397 -14.21 -19.21 11.50
N LEU A 398 -13.39 -19.35 10.44
CA LEU A 398 -13.84 -19.24 9.06
C LEU A 398 -14.80 -20.37 8.70
N THR A 399 -15.90 -20.03 8.02
CA THR A 399 -16.88 -20.97 7.49
C THR A 399 -16.93 -20.93 5.96
N GLN A 400 -17.56 -21.93 5.32
CA GLN A 400 -17.78 -21.90 3.87
C GLN A 400 -18.68 -20.72 3.48
N GLU A 401 -19.66 -20.36 4.30
CA GLU A 401 -20.52 -19.20 4.06
C GLU A 401 -19.73 -17.88 4.04
N ASP A 402 -18.72 -17.76 4.89
CA ASP A 402 -17.82 -16.59 4.88
C ASP A 402 -17.03 -16.51 3.58
N LEU A 403 -16.50 -17.64 3.08
CA LEU A 403 -15.83 -17.71 1.79
C LEU A 403 -16.78 -17.37 0.63
N ASP A 404 -18.03 -17.81 0.71
CA ASP A 404 -19.05 -17.53 -0.30
C ASP A 404 -19.43 -16.04 -0.34
N LYS A 405 -19.35 -15.34 0.80
CA LYS A 405 -19.57 -13.89 0.89
C LYS A 405 -18.36 -13.06 0.42
N THR A 406 -17.16 -13.59 0.53
CA THR A 406 -15.92 -12.80 0.36
C THR A 406 -15.07 -13.25 -0.84
N ILE A 407 -14.58 -14.47 -0.85
CA ILE A 407 -13.68 -15.00 -1.90
C ILE A 407 -14.43 -15.31 -3.19
N LYS A 408 -15.62 -15.92 -3.08
CA LYS A 408 -16.43 -16.29 -4.24
C LYS A 408 -16.71 -15.12 -5.19
N PRO A 409 -17.13 -13.91 -4.76
CA PRO A 409 -17.34 -12.79 -5.67
C PRO A 409 -16.11 -12.39 -6.47
N LEU A 410 -14.89 -12.52 -5.89
CA LEU A 410 -13.62 -12.24 -6.55
C LEU A 410 -13.31 -13.30 -7.61
N ARG A 411 -13.45 -14.58 -7.26
CA ARG A 411 -13.23 -15.70 -8.16
C ARG A 411 -14.25 -15.75 -9.30
N GLU A 412 -15.52 -15.42 -9.03
CA GLU A 412 -16.55 -15.28 -10.07
C GLU A 412 -16.18 -14.20 -11.10
N ARG A 413 -15.71 -13.03 -10.66
CA ARG A 413 -15.20 -11.98 -11.57
C ARG A 413 -14.04 -12.48 -12.42
N ALA A 414 -13.19 -13.32 -11.86
CA ALA A 414 -12.00 -13.89 -12.49
C ALA A 414 -12.32 -15.10 -13.39
N GLY A 415 -13.55 -15.64 -13.34
CA GLY A 415 -13.91 -16.88 -14.03
C GLY A 415 -13.22 -18.12 -13.46
N VAL A 416 -12.99 -18.15 -12.14
CA VAL A 416 -12.35 -19.24 -11.40
C VAL A 416 -13.36 -19.91 -10.49
N ALA A 417 -13.27 -21.24 -10.34
CA ALA A 417 -14.12 -22.00 -9.42
C ALA A 417 -13.96 -21.51 -7.97
N ASN A 418 -15.05 -21.58 -7.20
CA ASN A 418 -15.04 -21.13 -5.81
C ASN A 418 -14.08 -21.95 -4.94
N LEU A 419 -13.60 -21.34 -3.84
CA LEU A 419 -12.76 -21.98 -2.84
C LEU A 419 -13.62 -22.85 -1.91
N SER A 420 -13.27 -24.13 -1.78
CA SER A 420 -13.84 -25.02 -0.77
C SER A 420 -12.94 -25.05 0.46
N LEU A 421 -13.52 -24.70 1.63
CA LEU A 421 -12.81 -24.71 2.91
C LEU A 421 -12.28 -26.12 3.25
N GLU A 422 -13.16 -27.11 3.11
CA GLU A 422 -12.83 -28.51 3.43
C GLU A 422 -11.72 -29.04 2.51
N TRP A 423 -11.87 -28.80 1.20
CA TRP A 423 -10.88 -29.28 0.23
C TRP A 423 -9.52 -28.61 0.42
N ALA A 424 -9.49 -27.31 0.63
CA ALA A 424 -8.24 -26.56 0.81
C ALA A 424 -7.47 -27.05 2.04
N ASN A 425 -8.16 -27.26 3.17
CA ASN A 425 -7.51 -27.73 4.39
C ASN A 425 -7.08 -29.21 4.30
N ALA A 426 -7.82 -30.04 3.56
CA ALA A 426 -7.41 -31.42 3.29
C ALA A 426 -6.25 -31.54 2.28
N ASN A 427 -6.08 -30.54 1.40
CA ASN A 427 -5.10 -30.54 0.30
C ASN A 427 -4.34 -29.22 0.23
N PRO A 428 -3.52 -28.87 1.24
CA PRO A 428 -2.70 -27.65 1.17
C PRO A 428 -1.80 -27.69 -0.07
N ASP A 429 -1.80 -26.59 -0.85
CA ASP A 429 -0.98 -26.51 -2.06
C ASP A 429 0.52 -26.66 -1.72
N PRO A 430 1.20 -27.69 -2.28
CA PRO A 430 2.62 -27.93 -1.99
C PRO A 430 3.52 -26.76 -2.37
N TYR A 431 3.21 -26.04 -3.46
CA TYR A 431 3.98 -24.88 -3.90
C TYR A 431 3.89 -23.74 -2.88
N LEU A 432 2.71 -23.46 -2.35
CA LEU A 432 2.51 -22.44 -1.32
C LEU A 432 2.96 -22.86 0.07
N ALA A 433 2.97 -24.17 0.35
CA ALA A 433 3.40 -24.72 1.64
C ALA A 433 4.93 -24.88 1.77
N SER A 434 5.66 -24.77 0.65
CA SER A 434 7.11 -24.93 0.60
C SER A 434 7.84 -23.74 1.20
N ALA A 435 8.95 -23.99 1.88
CA ALA A 435 9.87 -22.96 2.34
C ALA A 435 10.57 -22.23 1.18
N GLU A 436 10.71 -22.88 0.02
CA GLU A 436 11.41 -22.32 -1.14
C GLU A 436 10.51 -21.42 -1.99
N THR A 437 9.26 -21.80 -2.18
CA THR A 437 8.35 -21.10 -3.10
C THR A 437 7.18 -20.39 -2.41
N GLY A 438 6.81 -20.84 -1.19
CA GLY A 438 5.60 -20.42 -0.49
C GLY A 438 5.84 -19.81 0.89
N TYR A 439 5.01 -20.21 1.86
CA TYR A 439 4.89 -19.67 3.21
C TYR A 439 5.04 -20.79 4.24
N ALA A 440 6.27 -21.13 4.60
CA ALA A 440 6.55 -22.25 5.50
C ALA A 440 6.06 -22.03 6.94
N ASN A 441 5.84 -20.77 7.34
CA ASN A 441 5.40 -20.42 8.69
C ASN A 441 3.87 -20.59 8.92
N VAL A 442 3.11 -20.91 7.89
CA VAL A 442 1.67 -21.23 8.05
C VAL A 442 1.53 -22.68 8.52
N THR A 443 0.94 -22.87 9.69
CA THR A 443 0.78 -24.17 10.35
C THR A 443 -0.65 -24.37 10.87
N GLY A 444 -0.94 -25.56 11.39
CA GLY A 444 -2.22 -25.87 12.03
C GLY A 444 -3.31 -26.34 11.05
N ALA A 445 -4.52 -26.52 11.58
CA ALA A 445 -5.65 -27.13 10.86
C ALA A 445 -6.14 -26.29 9.68
N ASN A 446 -5.99 -24.97 9.73
CA ASN A 446 -6.41 -24.04 8.69
C ASN A 446 -5.29 -23.69 7.70
N LYS A 447 -4.16 -24.43 7.72
CA LYS A 447 -3.02 -24.15 6.84
C LYS A 447 -3.44 -24.00 5.37
N GLY A 448 -4.21 -24.91 4.86
CA GLY A 448 -4.60 -24.93 3.45
C GLY A 448 -5.38 -23.68 3.05
N VAL A 449 -6.42 -23.32 3.81
CA VAL A 449 -7.24 -22.14 3.51
C VAL A 449 -6.50 -20.83 3.71
N ILE A 450 -5.62 -20.73 4.71
CA ILE A 450 -4.77 -19.54 4.92
C ILE A 450 -3.85 -19.34 3.70
N LEU A 451 -3.23 -20.40 3.20
CA LEU A 451 -2.38 -20.34 2.00
C LEU A 451 -3.19 -19.88 0.77
N GLU A 452 -4.41 -20.39 0.58
CA GLU A 452 -5.29 -19.98 -0.52
C GLU A 452 -5.74 -18.50 -0.38
N ILE A 453 -6.02 -18.02 0.82
CA ILE A 453 -6.36 -16.61 1.05
C ILE A 453 -5.14 -15.71 0.79
N ARG A 454 -3.92 -16.11 1.18
CA ARG A 454 -2.69 -15.38 0.84
C ARG A 454 -2.43 -15.34 -0.66
N ARG A 455 -2.73 -16.43 -1.40
CA ARG A 455 -2.73 -16.47 -2.87
C ARG A 455 -3.72 -15.46 -3.43
N GLU A 456 -4.98 -15.55 -3.00
CA GLU A 456 -6.06 -14.70 -3.49
C GLU A 456 -5.73 -13.22 -3.26
N ARG A 457 -5.21 -12.89 -2.06
CA ARG A 457 -4.78 -11.54 -1.70
C ARG A 457 -3.62 -11.06 -2.58
N THR A 458 -2.62 -11.89 -2.83
CA THR A 458 -1.47 -11.54 -3.67
C THR A 458 -1.88 -11.25 -5.12
N VAL A 459 -2.76 -12.08 -5.69
CA VAL A 459 -3.27 -11.92 -7.06
C VAL A 459 -4.21 -10.72 -7.17
N GLU A 460 -5.13 -10.59 -6.24
CA GLU A 460 -6.18 -9.58 -6.29
C GLU A 460 -5.64 -8.16 -6.05
N LEU A 461 -4.77 -7.98 -5.05
CA LEU A 461 -4.27 -6.67 -4.63
C LEU A 461 -2.90 -6.30 -5.25
N LEU A 462 -2.44 -7.05 -6.25
CA LEU A 462 -1.19 -6.77 -6.95
C LEU A 462 -1.15 -5.33 -7.49
N MET A 463 -0.03 -4.64 -7.35
CA MET A 463 0.17 -3.23 -7.74
C MET A 463 -0.69 -2.22 -6.94
N GLU A 464 -1.17 -2.58 -5.76
CA GLU A 464 -1.94 -1.66 -4.89
C GLU A 464 -1.19 -1.33 -3.59
N ASN A 465 0.11 -1.61 -3.55
CA ASN A 465 1.03 -1.26 -2.46
C ASN A 465 0.78 -2.00 -1.12
N PHE A 466 0.23 -3.24 -1.21
CA PHE A 466 -0.02 -4.08 -0.03
C PHE A 466 1.09 -5.08 0.25
N ARG A 467 1.74 -5.60 -0.79
CA ARG A 467 2.59 -6.79 -0.69
C ARG A 467 3.73 -6.67 0.32
N TYR A 468 4.44 -5.55 0.33
CA TYR A 468 5.53 -5.34 1.28
C TYR A 468 5.06 -5.48 2.73
N TRP A 469 3.92 -4.85 3.06
CA TRP A 469 3.35 -4.90 4.40
C TRP A 469 2.75 -6.26 4.75
N ASP A 470 2.24 -7.00 3.78
CA ASP A 470 1.81 -8.39 3.95
C ASP A 470 3.01 -9.29 4.34
N ILE A 471 4.16 -9.12 3.67
CA ILE A 471 5.41 -9.83 4.01
C ILE A 471 5.87 -9.47 5.43
N MET A 472 5.80 -8.19 5.81
CA MET A 472 6.19 -7.73 7.15
C MET A 472 5.31 -8.36 8.24
N ARG A 473 3.98 -8.27 8.09
CA ARG A 473 3.04 -8.79 9.08
C ARG A 473 3.01 -10.33 9.15
N TRP A 474 3.30 -11.02 8.05
CA TRP A 474 3.40 -12.48 8.03
C TRP A 474 4.78 -13.02 8.45
N LYS A 475 5.75 -12.15 8.74
CA LYS A 475 7.14 -12.50 9.05
C LYS A 475 7.81 -13.36 7.97
N GLU A 476 7.70 -12.92 6.72
CA GLU A 476 8.17 -13.63 5.53
C GLU A 476 9.30 -12.86 4.80
N GLY A 477 10.10 -12.07 5.52
CA GLY A 477 11.13 -11.19 4.96
C GLY A 477 12.20 -11.92 4.14
N LYS A 478 12.53 -13.16 4.48
CA LYS A 478 13.47 -13.98 3.70
C LYS A 478 13.05 -14.25 2.25
N ARG A 479 11.79 -13.97 1.90
CA ARG A 479 11.36 -14.03 0.50
C ARG A 479 12.15 -13.08 -0.41
N PHE A 480 12.69 -11.99 0.14
CA PHE A 480 13.54 -11.08 -0.64
C PHE A 480 14.91 -11.68 -1.03
N GLU A 481 15.37 -12.74 -0.36
CA GLU A 481 16.61 -13.43 -0.69
C GLU A 481 16.45 -14.39 -1.89
N LYS A 482 15.20 -14.77 -2.23
CA LYS A 482 14.91 -15.76 -3.29
C LYS A 482 15.20 -15.18 -4.68
N PRO A 483 15.57 -16.02 -5.64
CA PRO A 483 15.80 -15.58 -7.01
C PRO A 483 14.60 -14.84 -7.58
N PHE A 484 14.86 -13.76 -8.30
CA PHE A 484 13.86 -13.06 -9.10
C PHE A 484 13.90 -13.60 -10.51
N GLU A 485 12.80 -14.21 -10.95
CA GLU A 485 12.69 -14.93 -12.21
C GLU A 485 11.57 -14.39 -13.08
N GLY A 486 11.75 -14.50 -14.39
CA GLY A 486 10.79 -14.11 -15.41
C GLY A 486 10.33 -15.31 -16.26
N LEU A 487 10.06 -15.05 -17.56
CA LEU A 487 9.65 -16.06 -18.52
C LEU A 487 10.69 -17.16 -18.65
N TYR A 488 10.20 -18.37 -18.93
CA TYR A 488 11.03 -19.51 -19.31
C TYR A 488 11.39 -19.47 -20.81
N PHE A 489 12.66 -19.73 -21.12
CA PHE A 489 13.15 -19.97 -22.48
C PHE A 489 13.94 -21.27 -22.57
N PRO A 490 13.69 -22.11 -23.58
CA PRO A 490 14.42 -23.35 -23.77
C PRO A 490 15.86 -23.16 -24.29
N GLY A 491 16.31 -21.92 -24.49
CA GLY A 491 17.68 -21.57 -24.87
C GLY A 491 17.79 -20.56 -25.99
N VAL A 492 18.83 -20.73 -26.83
CA VAL A 492 19.04 -19.93 -28.05
C VAL A 492 17.95 -20.24 -29.07
N GLY A 493 17.33 -19.21 -29.66
CA GLY A 493 16.23 -19.36 -30.64
C GLY A 493 15.43 -18.10 -30.83
N SER A 494 14.46 -18.18 -31.71
CA SER A 494 13.47 -17.12 -31.95
C SER A 494 12.11 -17.58 -31.42
N TYR A 495 11.36 -16.69 -30.79
CA TYR A 495 10.15 -17.02 -30.03
C TYR A 495 9.01 -16.07 -30.36
N ASP A 496 7.88 -16.66 -30.71
CA ASP A 496 6.57 -16.02 -30.85
C ASP A 496 5.87 -16.07 -29.49
N LEU A 497 5.74 -14.93 -28.82
CA LEU A 497 5.21 -14.83 -27.46
C LEU A 497 3.68 -14.67 -27.39
N ASN A 498 3.04 -14.34 -28.52
CA ASN A 498 1.59 -14.14 -28.59
C ASN A 498 0.88 -15.13 -29.52
N SER A 499 1.60 -16.04 -30.17
CA SER A 499 1.10 -17.05 -31.11
C SER A 499 0.44 -16.43 -32.36
N ASP A 500 0.94 -15.29 -32.86
CA ASP A 500 0.45 -14.66 -34.09
C ASP A 500 1.22 -15.13 -35.36
N GLY A 501 2.21 -16.00 -35.19
CA GLY A 501 3.04 -16.53 -36.26
C GLY A 501 4.27 -15.66 -36.59
N THR A 502 4.53 -14.64 -35.79
CA THR A 502 5.69 -13.74 -35.95
C THR A 502 6.56 -13.78 -34.69
N ASP A 503 7.87 -13.97 -34.87
CA ASP A 503 8.78 -13.98 -33.72
C ASP A 503 8.93 -12.58 -33.11
N ASP A 504 8.82 -12.49 -31.78
CA ASP A 504 8.90 -11.26 -30.99
C ASP A 504 10.27 -11.02 -30.37
N VAL A 505 10.98 -12.10 -30.06
CA VAL A 505 12.30 -12.07 -29.43
C VAL A 505 13.22 -13.14 -30.02
N CYS A 506 14.49 -12.77 -30.21
CA CYS A 506 15.54 -13.68 -30.57
C CYS A 506 16.62 -13.69 -29.47
N ILE A 507 16.89 -14.86 -28.91
CA ILE A 507 18.03 -15.10 -28.00
C ILE A 507 19.12 -15.78 -28.81
N TRP A 508 20.32 -15.20 -28.82
CA TRP A 508 21.44 -15.71 -29.58
C TRP A 508 22.72 -15.85 -28.75
N SER A 509 23.67 -16.66 -29.25
CA SER A 509 25.02 -16.81 -28.71
C SER A 509 26.01 -16.99 -29.85
N GLY A 510 27.23 -16.48 -29.69
CA GLY A 510 28.26 -16.53 -30.74
C GLY A 510 28.12 -15.40 -31.76
N THR A 511 27.64 -15.72 -32.96
CA THR A 511 27.48 -14.69 -34.02
C THR A 511 26.08 -14.10 -33.98
N LYS A 512 25.99 -12.74 -33.89
CA LYS A 512 24.72 -12.02 -33.89
C LYS A 512 23.97 -12.27 -35.20
N PRO A 513 22.70 -12.71 -35.15
CA PRO A 513 21.90 -12.96 -36.35
C PRO A 513 21.51 -11.62 -37.03
N ASP A 514 21.47 -11.64 -38.37
CA ASP A 514 20.84 -10.57 -39.16
C ASP A 514 19.34 -10.86 -39.21
N THR A 515 18.56 -10.19 -38.35
CA THR A 515 17.11 -10.42 -38.22
C THR A 515 16.35 -9.09 -38.05
N LYS A 516 15.05 -9.13 -38.42
CA LYS A 516 14.11 -8.00 -38.20
C LYS A 516 13.29 -8.15 -36.91
N ILE A 517 13.57 -9.18 -36.10
CA ILE A 517 12.89 -9.41 -34.82
C ILE A 517 13.15 -8.20 -33.91
N PRO A 518 12.09 -7.62 -33.29
CA PRO A 518 12.21 -6.33 -32.59
C PRO A 518 13.11 -6.37 -31.36
N VAL A 519 13.23 -7.51 -30.70
CA VAL A 519 14.10 -7.70 -29.51
C VAL A 519 15.11 -8.79 -29.79
N VAL A 520 16.40 -8.47 -29.72
CA VAL A 520 17.50 -9.39 -30.01
C VAL A 520 18.49 -9.36 -28.86
N TYR A 521 18.53 -10.43 -28.06
CA TYR A 521 19.30 -10.53 -26.84
C TYR A 521 20.46 -11.52 -26.98
N GLU A 522 21.65 -11.10 -26.56
CA GLU A 522 22.80 -11.98 -26.39
C GLU A 522 22.70 -12.73 -25.06
N LEU A 523 22.71 -14.07 -25.14
CA LEU A 523 22.67 -14.93 -23.95
C LEU A 523 23.92 -14.71 -23.08
N GLY A 524 23.70 -14.48 -21.78
CA GLY A 524 24.76 -14.20 -20.81
C GLY A 524 25.17 -12.72 -20.75
N VAL A 525 24.75 -11.87 -21.70
CA VAL A 525 25.04 -10.42 -21.76
C VAL A 525 23.75 -9.61 -21.54
N ASP A 526 22.80 -9.69 -22.47
CA ASP A 526 21.55 -8.95 -22.41
C ASP A 526 20.49 -9.68 -21.57
N VAL A 527 20.53 -11.01 -21.58
CA VAL A 527 19.65 -11.89 -20.82
C VAL A 527 20.46 -13.02 -20.20
N LYS A 528 20.22 -13.30 -18.93
CA LYS A 528 20.74 -14.47 -18.23
C LYS A 528 19.60 -15.43 -17.96
N LEU A 529 19.85 -16.73 -18.12
CA LEU A 529 18.90 -17.81 -17.85
C LEU A 529 19.36 -18.62 -16.64
N SER A 530 18.41 -19.20 -15.90
CA SER A 530 18.67 -19.85 -14.60
C SER A 530 19.66 -21.01 -14.68
N GLU A 531 19.67 -21.76 -15.79
CA GLU A 531 20.56 -22.91 -16.02
C GLU A 531 21.73 -22.56 -16.96
N GLY A 532 21.91 -21.26 -17.26
CA GLY A 532 22.98 -20.76 -18.13
C GLY A 532 22.58 -20.72 -19.59
N ASP A 533 22.31 -21.87 -20.21
CA ASP A 533 21.93 -21.98 -21.64
C ASP A 533 20.40 -22.07 -21.86
N HIS A 534 19.62 -22.35 -20.82
CA HIS A 534 18.14 -22.37 -20.83
C HIS A 534 17.60 -21.98 -19.46
N GLY A 535 16.27 -21.95 -19.31
CA GLY A 535 15.62 -21.71 -18.01
C GLY A 535 14.87 -20.40 -17.96
N TYR A 536 14.67 -19.90 -16.72
CA TYR A 536 13.96 -18.63 -16.46
C TYR A 536 14.88 -17.43 -16.63
N ILE A 537 14.37 -16.32 -17.15
CA ILE A 537 15.10 -15.05 -17.10
C ILE A 537 15.46 -14.76 -15.64
N ARG A 538 16.75 -14.56 -15.36
CA ARG A 538 17.28 -14.12 -14.07
C ARG A 538 17.36 -12.61 -14.03
N ILE A 539 16.79 -12.02 -12.98
CA ILE A 539 16.79 -10.57 -12.78
C ILE A 539 17.68 -10.24 -11.58
N HIS A 540 18.56 -9.25 -11.76
CA HIS A 540 19.54 -8.85 -10.73
C HIS A 540 20.45 -10.03 -10.29
N ASP A 541 20.84 -10.86 -11.25
CA ASP A 541 21.74 -11.98 -11.06
C ASP A 541 23.20 -11.52 -11.19
N ASP A 542 23.63 -10.69 -10.23
CA ASP A 542 25.00 -10.24 -10.07
C ASP A 542 25.57 -10.85 -8.77
N PRO A 543 26.68 -11.61 -8.82
CA PRO A 543 27.32 -12.17 -7.62
C PRO A 543 27.68 -11.11 -6.56
N ASN A 544 27.83 -9.86 -6.96
CA ASN A 544 28.13 -8.73 -6.05
C ASN A 544 26.86 -8.10 -5.46
N LEU A 545 25.68 -8.47 -5.95
CA LEU A 545 24.39 -7.94 -5.50
C LEU A 545 23.65 -9.00 -4.65
N VAL A 546 24.23 -9.35 -3.50
CA VAL A 546 23.60 -10.30 -2.59
C VAL A 546 22.46 -9.63 -1.84
N ARG A 547 21.24 -10.12 -2.01
CA ARG A 547 20.10 -9.70 -1.21
C ARG A 547 20.09 -10.48 0.11
N THR A 548 19.93 -9.75 1.19
CA THR A 548 19.97 -10.33 2.55
C THR A 548 18.78 -9.82 3.36
N TRP A 549 18.35 -10.60 4.33
CA TRP A 549 17.31 -10.22 5.27
C TRP A 549 17.72 -10.60 6.69
N ASN A 550 17.73 -9.61 7.58
CA ASN A 550 17.97 -9.84 8.99
C ASN A 550 16.65 -9.96 9.74
N GLU A 551 16.33 -11.18 10.23
CA GLU A 551 15.08 -11.52 10.90
C GLU A 551 14.82 -10.75 12.21
N GLU A 552 15.86 -10.26 12.87
CA GLU A 552 15.74 -9.54 14.14
C GLU A 552 15.66 -8.01 13.95
N ARG A 553 16.01 -7.53 12.75
CA ARG A 553 16.16 -6.10 12.48
C ARG A 553 15.17 -5.57 11.46
N ASP A 554 15.02 -6.26 10.32
CA ASP A 554 14.51 -5.67 9.09
C ASP A 554 12.99 -5.52 9.02
N TYR A 555 12.26 -6.03 10.00
CA TYR A 555 10.81 -5.84 10.11
C TYR A 555 10.42 -4.43 10.60
N LEU A 556 11.35 -3.68 11.19
CA LEU A 556 11.16 -2.29 11.56
C LEU A 556 12.24 -1.41 10.91
N TYR A 557 11.92 -0.15 10.73
CA TYR A 557 12.85 0.82 10.18
C TYR A 557 13.69 1.48 11.27
N PRO A 558 14.91 1.95 10.95
CA PRO A 558 15.70 2.70 11.91
C PRO A 558 15.09 4.07 12.17
N ILE A 559 15.17 4.52 13.43
CA ILE A 559 14.81 5.88 13.82
C ILE A 559 15.91 6.83 13.30
N PRO A 560 15.56 7.98 12.69
CA PRO A 560 16.55 8.94 12.18
C PRO A 560 17.45 9.50 13.27
N THR A 561 18.74 9.72 12.94
CA THR A 561 19.72 10.18 13.92
C THR A 561 19.46 11.60 14.42
N ASP A 562 18.96 12.51 13.57
CA ASP A 562 18.70 13.90 13.97
C ASP A 562 17.67 14.01 15.09
N ASP A 563 16.60 13.20 15.04
CA ASP A 563 15.57 13.18 16.08
C ASP A 563 16.10 12.56 17.39
N ARG A 564 16.97 11.56 17.29
CA ARG A 564 17.62 10.96 18.46
C ARG A 564 18.60 11.93 19.12
N VAL A 565 19.36 12.68 18.33
CA VAL A 565 20.25 13.74 18.85
C VAL A 565 19.43 14.85 19.49
N LEU A 566 18.37 15.32 18.82
CA LEU A 566 17.50 16.38 19.34
C LEU A 566 16.89 16.02 20.70
N THR A 567 16.49 14.76 20.89
CA THR A 567 15.90 14.26 22.14
C THR A 567 16.92 13.72 23.12
N GLN A 568 18.22 13.89 22.86
CA GLN A 568 19.32 13.41 23.71
C GLN A 568 19.20 11.91 24.09
N GLY A 569 18.72 11.10 23.13
CA GLY A 569 18.52 9.66 23.29
C GLY A 569 17.22 9.23 23.97
N ALA A 570 16.35 10.17 24.38
CA ALA A 570 15.02 9.80 24.91
C ALA A 570 14.23 8.97 23.90
N ILE A 571 14.31 9.28 22.60
CA ILE A 571 13.86 8.40 21.53
C ILE A 571 14.94 7.33 21.30
N SER A 572 14.66 6.08 21.74
CA SER A 572 15.54 4.93 21.57
C SER A 572 15.55 4.44 20.12
N GLN A 573 16.63 3.76 19.70
CA GLN A 573 16.72 3.11 18.38
C GLN A 573 15.96 1.77 18.38
N ASN A 574 15.51 1.34 17.20
CA ASN A 574 14.93 0.02 17.02
C ASN A 574 16.02 -1.08 17.12
N PRO A 575 15.66 -2.29 17.61
CA PRO A 575 16.60 -3.38 17.78
C PRO A 575 17.37 -3.69 16.48
N GLY A 576 18.64 -4.04 16.63
CA GLY A 576 19.52 -4.42 15.54
C GLY A 576 20.04 -3.27 14.65
N TRP A 577 19.57 -2.03 14.88
CA TRP A 577 20.05 -0.83 14.20
C TRP A 577 21.11 -0.11 15.04
N ASP A 578 22.31 0.05 14.48
CA ASP A 578 23.40 0.83 15.08
C ASP A 578 23.56 2.14 14.30
N ASP A 579 23.47 3.26 14.99
CA ASP A 579 23.65 4.60 14.45
C ASP A 579 24.94 5.29 15.00
N GLY A 580 25.72 4.59 15.79
CA GLY A 580 26.95 5.08 16.39
C GLY A 580 26.77 6.11 17.51
N LEU A 581 25.51 6.47 17.85
CA LEU A 581 25.21 7.43 18.91
C LEU A 581 25.31 6.76 20.29
N LYS A 582 25.95 7.46 21.23
CA LYS A 582 26.09 7.04 22.64
C LYS A 582 25.51 8.15 23.51
N PHE A 583 24.37 7.88 24.13
CA PHE A 583 23.70 8.78 25.06
C PHE A 583 23.81 8.25 26.48
#